data_bbbe6c30d43fff88a7c021865e156ca5
#
_entry.id   bbbe6c30d43fff88a7c021865e156ca5
#
_cell.length_a   1.000
_cell.length_b   1.000
_cell.length_c   1.000
_cell.angle_alpha   90.00
_cell.angle_beta   90.00
_cell.angle_gamma   90.00
#
_symmetry.space_group_name_H-M   'P 1'
#
loop_
_entity.id
_entity.type
_entity.pdbx_description
1 polymer ?
#
loop_
_entity_poly.entity_id
_entity_poly.type
_entity_poly.pdbx_seq_one_letter_code
_entity_poly.pdbx_strand_id
1 'polypeptide(L)'
;YGGVGANYVSYGLVAREVERIDSGYRSAMSVQSSLVMHPIFAYGTEAQRQKFLPELASGQMVGCFGLTEPDHGSDPSSMVTRAKRVDGGYSISGAKNWITNSPIADVFIIWAKSEVHDGKIKGFILEKGMKGLNATKIEGKFSLRASVTGMIQMDEVFVSEENILPEV
;
A
#
# COMPACT_ATOMS: atom_id res chain seq x y z
N TYR A 1 -1.16 1.74 19.30
CA TYR A 1 -2.13 1.36 18.29
C TYR A 1 -2.40 -0.17 18.24
N GLY A 2 -2.03 -0.92 19.26
CA GLY A 2 -2.24 -2.37 19.32
C GLY A 2 -1.06 -3.23 18.85
N GLY A 3 0.02 -2.65 18.39
CA GLY A 3 1.26 -3.36 18.10
C GLY A 3 1.99 -3.81 19.37
N VAL A 4 2.80 -4.88 19.27
CA VAL A 4 3.51 -5.46 20.42
C VAL A 4 4.81 -4.73 20.78
N GLY A 5 5.22 -3.71 20.03
CA GLY A 5 6.45 -2.95 20.28
C GLY A 5 7.74 -3.78 20.16
N ALA A 6 7.73 -4.81 19.31
CA ALA A 6 8.88 -5.69 19.13
C ALA A 6 10.03 -4.98 18.41
N ASN A 7 11.26 -5.33 18.77
CA ASN A 7 12.46 -4.82 18.09
C ASN A 7 12.73 -5.58 16.77
N TYR A 8 13.68 -5.07 15.97
CA TYR A 8 14.00 -5.66 14.67
C TYR A 8 14.56 -7.09 14.75
N VAL A 9 15.22 -7.46 15.85
CA VAL A 9 15.70 -8.84 16.06
C VAL A 9 14.52 -9.78 16.21
N SER A 10 13.54 -9.41 17.03
CA SER A 10 12.29 -10.19 17.20
C SER A 10 11.53 -10.30 15.88
N TYR A 11 11.40 -9.19 15.13
CA TYR A 11 10.80 -9.20 13.80
C TYR A 11 11.50 -10.18 12.85
N GLY A 12 12.83 -10.13 12.79
CA GLY A 12 13.63 -11.04 11.95
C GLY A 12 13.48 -12.51 12.32
N LEU A 13 13.43 -12.82 13.62
CA LEU A 13 13.21 -14.18 14.10
C LEU A 13 11.81 -14.71 13.71
N VAL A 14 10.78 -13.90 13.90
CA VAL A 14 9.41 -14.26 13.47
C VAL A 14 9.34 -14.43 11.96
N ALA A 15 9.92 -13.49 11.19
CA ALA A 15 9.97 -13.56 9.74
C ALA A 15 10.65 -14.87 9.26
N ARG A 16 11.76 -15.27 9.89
CA ARG A 16 12.46 -16.52 9.60
C ARG A 16 11.59 -17.74 9.85
N GLU A 17 10.89 -17.79 10.96
CA GLU A 17 10.03 -18.95 11.29
C GLU A 17 8.80 -19.03 10.37
N VAL A 18 8.21 -17.90 10.01
CA VAL A 18 7.10 -17.85 9.03
C VAL A 18 7.61 -18.28 7.64
N GLU A 19 8.78 -17.79 7.21
CA GLU A 19 9.42 -18.16 5.94
C GLU A 19 9.66 -19.68 5.82
N ARG A 20 9.99 -20.35 6.93
CA ARG A 20 10.18 -21.82 6.95
C ARG A 20 8.92 -22.59 6.58
N ILE A 21 7.75 -22.02 6.78
CA ILE A 21 6.47 -22.63 6.42
C ILE A 21 6.12 -22.31 4.97
N ASP A 22 6.06 -21.02 4.61
CA ASP A 22 5.80 -20.57 3.24
C ASP A 22 6.21 -19.10 3.07
N SER A 23 7.01 -18.83 2.04
CA SER A 23 7.47 -17.49 1.68
C SER A 23 6.33 -16.51 1.37
N GLY A 24 5.18 -17.02 0.93
CA GLY A 24 3.98 -16.20 0.66
C GLY A 24 3.43 -15.58 1.94
N TYR A 25 3.38 -16.33 3.03
CA TYR A 25 2.95 -15.82 4.33
C TYR A 25 3.92 -14.80 4.90
N ARG A 26 5.22 -15.06 4.79
CA ARG A 26 6.24 -14.09 5.20
C ARG A 26 6.12 -12.80 4.37
N SER A 27 5.89 -12.90 3.06
CA SER A 27 5.67 -11.74 2.19
C SER A 27 4.45 -10.92 2.64
N ALA A 28 3.32 -11.58 2.91
CA ALA A 28 2.11 -10.91 3.39
C ALA A 28 2.35 -10.19 4.74
N MET A 29 3.04 -10.85 5.69
CA MET A 29 3.42 -10.26 6.99
C MET A 29 4.29 -9.01 6.79
N SER A 30 5.28 -9.07 5.91
CA SER A 30 6.19 -7.95 5.65
C SER A 30 5.48 -6.78 4.98
N VAL A 31 4.59 -7.04 4.03
CA VAL A 31 3.79 -5.99 3.38
C VAL A 31 2.89 -5.30 4.41
N GLN A 32 2.14 -6.09 5.20
CA GLN A 32 1.24 -5.55 6.21
C GLN A 32 1.96 -4.65 7.22
N SER A 33 3.07 -5.14 7.80
CA SER A 33 3.78 -4.44 8.87
C SER A 33 4.67 -3.31 8.35
N SER A 34 5.52 -3.58 7.36
CA SER A 34 6.60 -2.68 6.97
C SER A 34 6.22 -1.72 5.85
N LEU A 35 5.31 -2.12 4.95
CA LEU A 35 4.95 -1.33 3.78
C LEU A 35 3.57 -0.65 3.90
N VAL A 36 2.70 -1.12 4.80
CA VAL A 36 1.38 -0.52 5.03
C VAL A 36 1.33 0.21 6.36
N MET A 37 1.49 -0.51 7.48
CA MET A 37 1.40 0.13 8.80
C MET A 37 2.52 1.14 9.03
N HIS A 38 3.75 0.84 8.62
CA HIS A 38 4.88 1.74 8.86
C HIS A 38 4.73 3.11 8.17
N PRO A 39 4.38 3.24 6.90
CA PRO A 39 4.13 4.55 6.28
C PRO A 39 3.03 5.35 6.97
N ILE A 40 1.93 4.70 7.38
CA ILE A 40 0.86 5.37 8.13
C ILE A 40 1.38 5.86 9.48
N PHE A 41 2.16 5.03 10.17
CA PHE A 41 2.76 5.39 11.46
C PHE A 41 3.77 6.53 11.34
N ALA A 42 4.68 6.46 10.36
CA ALA A 42 5.79 7.40 10.22
C ALA A 42 5.36 8.74 9.61
N TYR A 43 4.46 8.71 8.62
CA TYR A 43 4.13 9.85 7.77
C TYR A 43 2.67 10.31 7.83
N GLY A 44 1.83 9.57 8.54
CA GLY A 44 0.41 9.88 8.66
C GLY A 44 0.11 10.88 9.78
N THR A 45 -1.06 11.49 9.71
CA THR A 45 -1.63 12.26 10.81
C THR A 45 -2.06 11.35 11.96
N GLU A 46 -2.27 11.93 13.16
CA GLU A 46 -2.80 11.15 14.30
C GLU A 46 -4.19 10.55 13.98
N ALA A 47 -5.04 11.28 13.25
CA ALA A 47 -6.33 10.77 12.82
C ALA A 47 -6.21 9.53 11.92
N GLN A 48 -5.27 9.54 10.97
CA GLN A 48 -4.98 8.38 10.12
C GLN A 48 -4.44 7.21 10.93
N ARG A 49 -3.52 7.46 11.86
CA ARG A 49 -2.97 6.41 12.75
C ARG A 49 -4.06 5.75 13.57
N GLN A 50 -4.94 6.54 14.21
CA GLN A 50 -6.04 6.03 15.02
C GLN A 50 -7.10 5.27 14.19
N LYS A 51 -7.34 5.71 12.95
CA LYS A 51 -8.31 5.07 12.06
C LYS A 51 -7.82 3.71 11.55
N PHE A 52 -6.57 3.62 11.10
CA PHE A 52 -6.11 2.47 10.32
C PHE A 52 -5.24 1.48 11.11
N LEU A 53 -4.36 1.96 12.00
CA LEU A 53 -3.36 1.08 12.61
C LEU A 53 -3.96 -0.01 13.53
N PRO A 54 -4.99 0.24 14.36
CA PRO A 54 -5.57 -0.82 15.18
C PRO A 54 -6.17 -1.97 14.35
N GLU A 55 -6.91 -1.64 13.31
CA GLU A 55 -7.54 -2.63 12.43
C GLU A 55 -6.52 -3.41 11.59
N LEU A 56 -5.46 -2.72 11.13
CA LEU A 56 -4.35 -3.35 10.41
C LEU A 56 -3.50 -4.24 11.34
N ALA A 57 -3.26 -3.81 12.58
CA ALA A 57 -2.48 -4.56 13.57
C ALA A 57 -3.21 -5.82 14.04
N SER A 58 -4.53 -5.76 14.18
CA SER A 58 -5.36 -6.91 14.54
C SER A 58 -5.62 -7.88 13.37
N GLY A 59 -5.34 -7.46 12.14
CA GLY A 59 -5.64 -8.22 10.93
C GLY A 59 -7.10 -8.15 10.48
N GLN A 60 -7.91 -7.27 11.06
CA GLN A 60 -9.28 -7.01 10.60
C GLN A 60 -9.28 -6.30 9.24
N MET A 61 -8.25 -5.49 8.97
CA MET A 61 -7.99 -4.92 7.66
C MET A 61 -6.69 -5.49 7.07
N VAL A 62 -6.69 -5.74 5.79
CA VAL A 62 -5.52 -6.11 5.00
C VAL A 62 -5.09 -4.93 4.15
N GLY A 63 -3.80 -4.64 4.14
CA GLY A 63 -3.24 -3.57 3.34
C GLY A 63 -2.37 -4.06 2.18
N CYS A 64 -2.19 -3.16 1.20
CA CYS A 64 -1.23 -3.35 0.12
C CYS A 64 -0.44 -2.06 -0.16
N PHE A 65 0.68 -2.20 -0.89
CA PHE A 65 1.62 -1.12 -1.15
C PHE A 65 1.84 -0.98 -2.66
N GLY A 66 1.23 0.03 -3.25
CA GLY A 66 1.25 0.31 -4.68
C GLY A 66 2.35 1.29 -5.08
N LEU A 67 3.58 0.79 -5.26
CA LEU A 67 4.72 1.56 -5.75
C LEU A 67 5.04 1.19 -7.21
N THR A 68 5.34 -0.08 -7.45
CA THR A 68 5.80 -0.63 -8.73
C THR A 68 4.75 -0.46 -9.83
N GLU A 69 5.18 0.01 -11.00
CA GLU A 69 4.36 0.14 -12.20
C GLU A 69 4.80 -0.87 -13.28
N PRO A 70 3.96 -1.12 -14.31
CA PRO A 70 4.33 -2.05 -15.39
C PRO A 70 5.69 -1.76 -16.01
N ASP A 71 6.00 -0.49 -16.25
CA ASP A 71 7.24 -0.05 -16.93
C ASP A 71 8.29 0.55 -15.97
N HIS A 72 7.95 0.69 -14.67
CA HIS A 72 8.80 1.34 -13.65
C HIS A 72 8.93 0.47 -12.40
N GLY A 73 9.76 -0.56 -12.46
CA GLY A 73 10.08 -1.44 -11.34
C GLY A 73 11.33 -0.99 -10.59
N SER A 74 12.51 -1.15 -11.21
CA SER A 74 13.80 -0.79 -10.59
C SER A 74 14.04 0.72 -10.49
N ASP A 75 13.31 1.52 -11.26
CA ASP A 75 13.31 2.97 -11.18
C ASP A 75 11.90 3.49 -10.82
N PRO A 76 11.47 3.41 -9.56
CA PRO A 76 10.17 3.91 -9.15
C PRO A 76 10.04 5.44 -9.22
N SER A 77 11.16 6.17 -9.26
CA SER A 77 11.14 7.63 -9.40
C SER A 77 10.59 8.08 -10.76
N SER A 78 10.68 7.23 -11.77
CA SER A 78 10.13 7.48 -13.11
C SER A 78 8.64 7.14 -13.24
N MET A 79 7.96 6.73 -12.16
CA MET A 79 6.53 6.39 -12.19
C MET A 79 5.69 7.42 -12.94
N VAL A 80 4.62 6.94 -13.57
CA VAL A 80 3.68 7.77 -14.33
C VAL A 80 2.32 7.95 -13.66
N THR A 81 2.02 7.20 -12.59
CA THR A 81 0.82 7.44 -11.78
C THR A 81 0.83 8.86 -11.26
N ARG A 82 -0.27 9.58 -11.45
CA ARG A 82 -0.41 11.00 -11.15
C ARG A 82 -1.56 11.26 -10.20
N ALA A 83 -1.35 12.24 -9.31
CA ALA A 83 -2.36 12.81 -8.44
C ALA A 83 -2.56 14.28 -8.84
N LYS A 84 -3.71 14.60 -9.44
CA LYS A 84 -4.13 15.95 -9.80
C LYS A 84 -4.94 16.56 -8.69
N ARG A 85 -4.73 17.84 -8.39
CA ARG A 85 -5.58 18.56 -7.43
C ARG A 85 -6.99 18.74 -8.02
N VAL A 86 -7.98 18.44 -7.20
CA VAL A 86 -9.40 18.72 -7.48
C VAL A 86 -10.04 19.33 -6.24
N ASP A 87 -11.28 19.77 -6.35
CA ASP A 87 -12.00 20.30 -5.20
C ASP A 87 -12.11 19.26 -4.07
N GLY A 88 -11.68 19.61 -2.87
CA GLY A 88 -11.69 18.78 -1.67
C GLY A 88 -10.64 17.66 -1.63
N GLY A 89 -9.73 17.56 -2.61
CA GLY A 89 -8.73 16.48 -2.60
C GLY A 89 -7.94 16.31 -3.88
N TYR A 90 -7.80 15.06 -4.28
CA TYR A 90 -6.99 14.64 -5.43
C TYR A 90 -7.76 13.64 -6.30
N SER A 91 -7.52 13.67 -7.59
CA SER A 91 -7.90 12.64 -8.55
C SER A 91 -6.65 11.84 -8.94
N ILE A 92 -6.66 10.53 -8.69
CA ILE A 92 -5.51 9.66 -8.94
C ILE A 92 -5.79 8.77 -10.14
N SER A 93 -4.86 8.79 -11.11
CA SER A 93 -4.91 7.93 -12.31
C SER A 93 -3.58 7.26 -12.56
N GLY A 94 -3.62 5.98 -12.95
CA GLY A 94 -2.46 5.16 -13.26
C GLY A 94 -2.67 3.68 -12.95
N ALA A 95 -1.58 2.92 -12.99
CA ALA A 95 -1.62 1.49 -12.69
C ALA A 95 -0.41 1.09 -11.84
N LYS A 96 -0.62 0.11 -10.94
CA LYS A 96 0.44 -0.53 -10.16
C LYS A 96 0.42 -2.03 -10.44
N ASN A 97 1.59 -2.64 -10.52
CA ASN A 97 1.71 -4.04 -10.92
C ASN A 97 2.52 -4.86 -9.90
N TRP A 98 2.24 -6.16 -9.85
CA TRP A 98 2.86 -7.10 -8.91
C TRP A 98 2.64 -6.74 -7.44
N ILE A 99 1.46 -6.24 -7.11
CA ILE A 99 1.16 -5.73 -5.76
C ILE A 99 0.61 -6.87 -4.89
N THR A 100 1.40 -7.26 -3.90
CA THR A 100 1.01 -8.24 -2.88
C THR A 100 -0.22 -7.75 -2.13
N ASN A 101 -1.18 -8.64 -1.90
CA ASN A 101 -2.46 -8.46 -1.24
C ASN A 101 -3.47 -7.58 -1.99
N SER A 102 -3.14 -6.88 -3.08
CA SER A 102 -4.08 -5.92 -3.69
C SER A 102 -5.47 -6.48 -4.00
N PRO A 103 -5.64 -7.75 -4.45
CA PRO A 103 -6.97 -8.29 -4.72
C PRO A 103 -7.86 -8.49 -3.48
N ILE A 104 -7.25 -8.54 -2.29
CA ILE A 104 -7.95 -8.76 -1.02
C ILE A 104 -7.82 -7.56 -0.06
N ALA A 105 -7.09 -6.51 -0.46
CA ALA A 105 -6.80 -5.37 0.38
C ALA A 105 -8.05 -4.52 0.67
N ASP A 106 -8.13 -4.04 1.90
CA ASP A 106 -9.10 -3.03 2.35
C ASP A 106 -8.49 -1.63 2.29
N VAL A 107 -7.14 -1.54 2.48
CA VAL A 107 -6.36 -0.30 2.50
C VAL A 107 -5.22 -0.38 1.48
N PHE A 108 -5.07 0.66 0.68
CA PHE A 108 -4.07 0.76 -0.37
C PHE A 108 -3.16 1.97 -0.12
N ILE A 109 -1.87 1.75 0.13
CA ILE A 109 -0.88 2.82 0.17
C ILE A 109 -0.37 3.03 -1.27
N ILE A 110 -0.80 4.10 -1.90
CA ILE A 110 -0.49 4.40 -3.31
C ILE A 110 0.50 5.56 -3.40
N TRP A 111 1.57 5.35 -4.14
CA TRP A 111 2.56 6.35 -4.45
C TRP A 111 2.30 6.94 -5.83
N ALA A 112 2.19 8.27 -5.91
CA ALA A 112 1.90 8.99 -7.15
C ALA A 112 2.65 10.31 -7.21
N LYS A 113 2.98 10.75 -8.42
CA LYS A 113 3.50 12.11 -8.66
C LYS A 113 2.38 13.12 -8.48
N SER A 114 2.57 14.07 -7.57
CA SER A 114 1.59 15.12 -7.29
C SER A 114 1.93 16.39 -8.03
N GLU A 115 1.00 16.88 -8.85
CA GLU A 115 1.19 18.09 -9.66
C GLU A 115 1.38 19.34 -8.79
N VAL A 116 0.65 19.46 -7.68
CA VAL A 116 0.75 20.61 -6.76
C VAL A 116 1.99 20.57 -5.85
N HIS A 117 2.76 19.49 -5.89
CA HIS A 117 4.01 19.34 -5.17
C HIS A 117 5.20 19.23 -6.14
N ASP A 118 5.16 19.98 -7.25
CA ASP A 118 6.23 20.03 -8.26
C ASP A 118 6.61 18.65 -8.84
N GLY A 119 5.63 17.76 -8.98
CA GLY A 119 5.85 16.41 -9.49
C GLY A 119 6.55 15.47 -8.50
N LYS A 120 6.73 15.87 -7.24
CA LYS A 120 7.26 14.99 -6.20
C LYS A 120 6.32 13.82 -5.93
N ILE A 121 6.89 12.71 -5.57
CA ILE A 121 6.13 11.51 -5.17
C ILE A 121 5.56 11.74 -3.78
N LYS A 122 4.25 11.51 -3.65
CA LYS A 122 3.50 11.56 -2.40
C LYS A 122 2.78 10.23 -2.17
N GLY A 123 2.53 9.93 -0.90
CA GLY A 123 1.75 8.76 -0.49
C GLY A 123 0.30 9.12 -0.26
N PHE A 124 -0.60 8.26 -0.73
CA PHE A 124 -2.05 8.41 -0.57
C PHE A 124 -2.65 7.13 0.01
N ILE A 125 -3.60 7.27 0.92
CA ILE A 125 -4.36 6.16 1.48
C ILE A 125 -5.68 6.05 0.73
N LEU A 126 -5.84 4.96 -0.04
CA LEU A 126 -7.08 4.62 -0.70
C LEU A 126 -7.75 3.47 0.05
N GLU A 127 -9.07 3.43 -0.01
CA GLU A 127 -9.88 2.40 0.64
C GLU A 127 -10.66 1.59 -0.42
N LYS A 128 -10.87 0.33 -0.12
CA LYS A 128 -11.66 -0.58 -0.97
C LYS A 128 -13.04 0.00 -1.27
N GLY A 129 -13.47 -0.14 -2.51
CA GLY A 129 -14.78 0.35 -2.95
C GLY A 129 -14.79 1.80 -3.44
N MET A 130 -13.67 2.53 -3.38
CA MET A 130 -13.56 3.83 -4.03
C MET A 130 -13.85 3.70 -5.53
N LYS A 131 -14.66 4.61 -6.07
CA LYS A 131 -15.02 4.62 -7.49
C LYS A 131 -13.75 4.79 -8.35
N GLY A 132 -13.60 3.97 -9.38
CA GLY A 132 -12.43 3.99 -10.26
C GLY A 132 -11.23 3.17 -9.77
N LEU A 133 -11.28 2.65 -8.53
CA LEU A 133 -10.25 1.75 -7.99
C LEU A 133 -10.62 0.29 -8.29
N ASN A 134 -9.75 -0.40 -9.00
CA ASN A 134 -9.91 -1.83 -9.29
C ASN A 134 -8.60 -2.57 -9.01
N ALA A 135 -8.68 -3.77 -8.42
CA ALA A 135 -7.53 -4.61 -8.14
C ALA A 135 -7.81 -6.03 -8.64
N THR A 136 -7.17 -6.40 -9.75
CA THR A 136 -7.32 -7.71 -10.39
C THR A 136 -6.21 -8.64 -9.99
N LYS A 137 -6.55 -9.92 -9.73
CA LYS A 137 -5.58 -10.94 -9.35
C LYS A 137 -4.74 -11.36 -10.56
N ILE A 138 -3.44 -11.54 -10.34
CA ILE A 138 -2.52 -12.16 -11.29
C ILE A 138 -2.55 -13.67 -11.05
N GLU A 139 -2.99 -14.42 -12.04
CA GLU A 139 -3.05 -15.87 -12.02
C GLU A 139 -1.79 -16.53 -12.64
N GLY A 140 -1.60 -17.82 -12.40
CA GLY A 140 -0.57 -18.63 -13.04
C GLY A 140 0.86 -18.34 -12.61
N LYS A 141 1.08 -17.73 -11.43
CA LYS A 141 2.44 -17.53 -10.91
C LYS A 141 3.16 -18.86 -10.73
N PHE A 142 4.45 -18.87 -11.10
CA PHE A 142 5.30 -20.06 -10.97
C PHE A 142 5.60 -20.39 -9.49
N SER A 143 5.86 -19.37 -8.66
CA SER A 143 6.18 -19.52 -7.24
C SER A 143 5.39 -18.51 -6.40
N LEU A 144 5.56 -18.52 -5.06
CA LEU A 144 4.86 -17.66 -4.10
C LEU A 144 3.33 -17.69 -4.29
N ARG A 145 2.77 -18.87 -4.53
CA ARG A 145 1.36 -19.03 -4.91
C ARG A 145 0.41 -18.72 -3.77
N ALA A 146 0.82 -18.87 -2.51
CA ALA A 146 0.07 -18.45 -1.34
C ALA A 146 -0.01 -16.93 -1.17
N SER A 147 0.94 -16.18 -1.77
CA SER A 147 0.91 -14.72 -1.81
C SER A 147 -0.06 -14.25 -2.89
N VAL A 148 -1.23 -13.79 -2.51
CA VAL A 148 -2.19 -13.17 -3.44
C VAL A 148 -1.57 -11.89 -3.99
N THR A 149 -1.46 -11.80 -5.31
CA THR A 149 -0.76 -10.70 -5.99
C THR A 149 -1.64 -10.16 -7.10
N GLY A 150 -1.69 -8.87 -7.30
CA GLY A 150 -2.55 -8.26 -8.31
C GLY A 150 -1.97 -7.04 -9.01
N MET A 151 -2.76 -6.54 -9.94
CA MET A 151 -2.59 -5.25 -10.59
C MET A 151 -3.64 -4.30 -10.04
N ILE A 152 -3.23 -3.10 -9.67
CA ILE A 152 -4.15 -2.01 -9.28
C ILE A 152 -4.31 -1.08 -10.46
N GLN A 153 -5.56 -0.80 -10.83
CA GLN A 153 -5.92 0.17 -11.84
C GLN A 153 -6.71 1.30 -11.18
N MET A 154 -6.32 2.52 -11.48
CA MET A 154 -6.92 3.74 -10.94
C MET A 154 -7.35 4.62 -12.10
N ASP A 155 -8.64 4.87 -12.21
CA ASP A 155 -9.26 5.72 -13.20
C ASP A 155 -10.00 6.87 -12.50
N GLU A 156 -9.30 8.01 -12.39
CA GLU A 156 -9.79 9.21 -11.72
C GLU A 156 -10.34 8.95 -10.30
N VAL A 157 -9.64 8.14 -9.52
CA VAL A 157 -10.03 7.83 -8.15
C VAL A 157 -9.96 9.10 -7.30
N PHE A 158 -11.10 9.53 -6.77
CA PHE A 158 -11.13 10.65 -5.82
C PHE A 158 -10.59 10.23 -4.47
N VAL A 159 -9.63 10.99 -3.96
CA VAL A 159 -9.00 10.81 -2.65
C VAL A 159 -9.11 12.13 -1.90
N SER A 160 -9.79 12.13 -0.75
CA SER A 160 -9.91 13.31 0.12
C SER A 160 -8.54 13.83 0.53
N GLU A 161 -8.44 15.14 0.74
CA GLU A 161 -7.24 15.79 1.25
C GLU A 161 -6.75 15.21 2.59
N GLU A 162 -7.65 14.66 3.39
CA GLU A 162 -7.34 14.00 4.65
C GLU A 162 -6.60 12.65 4.48
N ASN A 163 -6.58 12.10 3.26
CA ASN A 163 -6.00 10.79 2.96
C ASN A 163 -4.63 10.88 2.27
N ILE A 164 -4.03 12.07 2.13
CA ILE A 164 -2.60 12.19 1.80
C ILE A 164 -1.75 11.93 3.05
N LEU A 165 -0.58 11.32 2.89
CA LEU A 165 0.43 11.22 3.94
C LEU A 165 1.23 12.53 3.96
N PRO A 166 1.05 13.39 4.95
CA PRO A 166 1.58 14.76 4.90
C PRO A 166 3.10 14.85 5.09
N GLU A 167 3.67 13.91 5.82
CA GLU A 167 5.10 13.92 6.21
C GLU A 167 6.04 13.32 5.12
N VAL A 168 5.53 13.07 3.91
CA VAL A 168 6.31 12.54 2.77
C VAL A 168 6.83 13.68 1.90
#